data_d28d24894ecb3a0a673848d838d52fe7
#
_entry.id   d28d24894ecb3a0a673848d838d52fe7
#
_cell.length_a   1.000
_cell.length_b   1.000
_cell.length_c   1.000
_cell.angle_alpha   90.00
_cell.angle_beta   90.00
_cell.angle_gamma   90.00
#
_symmetry.space_group_name_H-M   'P 1'
#
loop_
_entity.id
_entity.type
_entity.pdbx_description
1 polymer ?
#
loop_
_entity_poly.entity_id
_entity_poly.type
_entity_poly.pdbx_seq_one_letter_code
_entity_poly.pdbx_strand_id
1 'polypeptide(L)'
;MINMNNTEIGYGNHALTPPIDGCFVAGSLTAIIGANGAGKSTLLKTLAGLQPAVAGQITFTGGRVPQMAYLPQQAELDRQFPIVVQDVVAMGCWPQSGLLGGINHQSRQRINQALSAVGMQDMARQPVGELSGGQLQRVLFARLLVQQAQLILLDEPFTGIDSQTVGLLLEVIHQLHTEGRTIIAVLHDMSMVEEHFPHALWLTPQGHCWQSAEQVLVQWHHSHGSSCSFSSRPSILRAINL
;
A
#
# COMPACT_ATOMS: atom_id res chain seq x y z
N MET A 1 8.95 11.97 -0.26
CA MET A 1 8.02 12.51 0.73
C MET A 1 6.73 12.89 0.02
N ILE A 2 5.58 12.55 0.58
CA ILE A 2 4.25 12.91 0.08
C ILE A 2 3.64 13.85 1.11
N ASN A 3 3.36 15.09 0.73
CA ASN A 3 2.75 16.06 1.63
C ASN A 3 1.27 16.19 1.31
N MET A 4 0.45 16.20 2.34
CA MET A 4 -0.99 16.47 2.28
C MET A 4 -1.26 17.79 3.00
N ASN A 5 -1.91 18.71 2.30
CA ASN A 5 -2.23 20.04 2.83
C ASN A 5 -3.74 20.24 2.73
N ASN A 6 -4.43 20.28 3.86
CA ASN A 6 -5.88 20.40 3.95
C ASN A 6 -6.60 19.43 2.99
N THR A 7 -6.09 18.21 2.87
CA THR A 7 -6.56 17.24 1.87
C THR A 7 -7.85 16.58 2.34
N GLU A 8 -8.93 16.81 1.65
CA GLU A 8 -10.21 16.13 1.86
C GLU A 8 -10.37 15.01 0.84
N ILE A 9 -10.65 13.81 1.34
CA ILE A 9 -10.87 12.63 0.52
C ILE A 9 -12.36 12.26 0.51
N GLY A 10 -12.86 11.78 -0.62
CA GLY A 10 -14.29 11.46 -0.75
C GLY A 10 -14.71 11.14 -2.17
N TYR A 11 -15.99 11.23 -2.46
CA TYR A 11 -16.57 10.95 -3.78
C TYR A 11 -17.35 12.16 -4.30
N GLY A 12 -17.06 12.58 -5.52
CA GLY A 12 -17.64 13.79 -6.09
C GLY A 12 -17.30 15.00 -5.21
N ASN A 13 -18.32 15.68 -4.67
CA ASN A 13 -18.18 16.82 -3.74
C ASN A 13 -18.42 16.46 -2.27
N HIS A 14 -18.46 15.17 -1.93
CA HIS A 14 -18.74 14.70 -0.57
C HIS A 14 -17.44 14.21 0.09
N ALA A 15 -16.94 14.97 1.05
CA ALA A 15 -15.80 14.56 1.87
C ALA A 15 -16.21 13.46 2.85
N LEU A 16 -15.38 12.42 2.97
CA LEU A 16 -15.53 11.33 3.95
C LEU A 16 -14.82 11.62 5.26
N THR A 17 -13.83 12.50 5.22
CA THR A 17 -13.01 12.86 6.37
C THR A 17 -12.90 14.37 6.51
N PRO A 18 -12.66 14.89 7.71
CA PRO A 18 -12.10 16.23 7.86
C PRO A 18 -10.78 16.37 7.08
N PRO A 19 -10.34 17.61 6.81
CA PRO A 19 -9.07 17.84 6.11
C PRO A 19 -7.91 17.09 6.77
N ILE A 20 -7.10 16.41 5.96
CA ILE A 20 -5.92 15.67 6.41
C ILE A 20 -4.68 16.50 6.10
N ASP A 21 -3.91 16.79 7.15
CA ASP A 21 -2.60 17.43 7.06
C ASP A 21 -1.50 16.48 7.52
N GLY A 22 -0.35 16.51 6.86
CA GLY A 22 0.80 15.70 7.25
C GLY A 22 1.59 15.17 6.07
N CYS A 23 2.46 14.21 6.35
CA CYS A 23 3.30 13.67 5.31
C CYS A 23 3.67 12.21 5.52
N PHE A 24 3.82 11.47 4.40
CA PHE A 24 4.54 10.20 4.37
C PHE A 24 6.00 10.47 4.00
N VAL A 25 6.90 10.07 4.88
CA VAL A 25 8.34 10.24 4.69
C VAL A 25 8.84 9.29 3.62
N ALA A 26 9.76 9.74 2.76
CA ALA A 26 10.38 8.85 1.77
C ALA A 26 11.16 7.72 2.46
N GLY A 27 11.02 6.49 1.95
CA GLY A 27 11.61 5.30 2.55
C GLY A 27 10.94 4.83 3.84
N SER A 28 9.78 5.40 4.24
CA SER A 28 9.06 4.92 5.43
C SER A 28 8.16 3.73 5.13
N LEU A 29 7.92 2.95 6.17
CA LEU A 29 6.91 1.89 6.20
C LEU A 29 5.78 2.34 7.15
N THR A 30 4.61 2.67 6.59
CA THR A 30 3.50 3.31 7.31
C THR A 30 2.22 2.53 7.16
N ALA A 31 1.56 2.21 8.27
CA ALA A 31 0.22 1.65 8.28
C ALA A 31 -0.85 2.76 8.26
N ILE A 32 -1.93 2.58 7.51
CA ILE A 32 -3.17 3.36 7.63
C ILE A 32 -4.18 2.49 8.34
N ILE A 33 -4.67 2.97 9.47
CA ILE A 33 -5.63 2.26 10.30
C ILE A 33 -6.87 3.13 10.56
N GLY A 34 -7.95 2.50 11.01
CA GLY A 34 -9.22 3.17 11.30
C GLY A 34 -10.40 2.23 11.09
N ALA A 35 -11.58 2.66 11.52
CA ALA A 35 -12.81 1.89 11.37
C ALA A 35 -13.16 1.65 9.89
N ASN A 36 -14.05 0.66 9.63
CA ASN A 36 -14.61 0.49 8.29
C ASN A 36 -15.39 1.74 7.88
N GLY A 37 -15.20 2.19 6.63
CA GLY A 37 -15.78 3.44 6.15
C GLY A 37 -15.02 4.71 6.53
N ALA A 38 -13.92 4.66 7.30
CA ALA A 38 -13.12 5.83 7.66
C ALA A 38 -12.34 6.46 6.48
N GLY A 39 -12.47 5.93 5.26
CA GLY A 39 -11.82 6.51 4.07
C GLY A 39 -10.42 5.97 3.77
N LYS A 40 -9.95 4.90 4.43
CA LYS A 40 -8.59 4.34 4.23
C LYS A 40 -8.27 3.99 2.78
N SER A 41 -9.09 3.17 2.13
CA SER A 41 -8.93 2.81 0.71
C SER A 41 -9.12 4.00 -0.22
N THR A 42 -10.00 4.94 0.16
CA THR A 42 -10.18 6.20 -0.58
C THR A 42 -8.92 7.05 -0.53
N LEU A 43 -8.27 7.15 0.64
CA LEU A 43 -6.98 7.83 0.76
C LEU A 43 -5.91 7.17 -0.12
N LEU A 44 -5.79 5.84 -0.10
CA LEU A 44 -4.83 5.14 -0.97
C LEU A 44 -5.11 5.39 -2.45
N LYS A 45 -6.38 5.34 -2.88
CA LYS A 45 -6.77 5.65 -4.27
C LYS A 45 -6.44 7.10 -4.65
N THR A 46 -6.64 8.03 -3.71
CA THR A 46 -6.30 9.45 -3.93
C THR A 46 -4.78 9.64 -4.04
N LEU A 47 -3.99 8.98 -3.18
CA LEU A 47 -2.52 8.97 -3.28
C LEU A 47 -2.03 8.34 -4.58
N ALA A 48 -2.71 7.30 -5.06
CA ALA A 48 -2.42 6.63 -6.33
C ALA A 48 -2.81 7.45 -7.57
N GLY A 49 -3.52 8.57 -7.39
CA GLY A 49 -4.05 9.37 -8.49
C GLY A 49 -5.24 8.71 -9.22
N LEU A 50 -5.81 7.66 -8.65
CA LEU A 50 -6.99 6.96 -9.20
C LEU A 50 -8.29 7.69 -8.90
N GLN A 51 -8.25 8.59 -7.93
CA GLN A 51 -9.37 9.41 -7.51
C GLN A 51 -8.87 10.80 -7.12
N PRO A 52 -9.52 11.89 -7.55
CA PRO A 52 -9.14 13.24 -7.13
C PRO A 52 -9.46 13.46 -5.65
N ALA A 53 -8.70 14.32 -4.97
CA ALA A 53 -9.11 14.87 -3.70
C ALA A 53 -10.35 15.76 -3.88
N VAL A 54 -11.24 15.80 -2.88
CA VAL A 54 -12.42 16.69 -2.88
C VAL A 54 -11.98 18.13 -2.69
N ALA A 55 -11.01 18.37 -1.79
CA ALA A 55 -10.39 19.67 -1.55
C ALA A 55 -8.95 19.48 -1.08
N GLY A 56 -8.20 20.59 -0.99
CA GLY A 56 -6.80 20.58 -0.57
C GLY A 56 -5.85 20.08 -1.66
N GLN A 57 -4.66 19.64 -1.24
CA GLN A 57 -3.60 19.33 -2.20
C GLN A 57 -2.68 18.22 -1.69
N ILE A 58 -2.36 17.28 -2.58
CA ILE A 58 -1.29 16.29 -2.39
C ILE A 58 -0.10 16.69 -3.27
N THR A 59 1.07 16.81 -2.66
CA THR A 59 2.30 17.18 -3.37
C THR A 59 3.41 16.16 -3.10
N PHE A 60 4.28 15.97 -4.09
CA PHE A 60 5.44 15.09 -3.99
C PHE A 60 6.72 15.92 -3.96
N THR A 61 7.64 15.58 -3.06
CA THR A 61 8.95 16.26 -2.99
C THR A 61 9.67 16.15 -4.33
N GLY A 62 10.18 17.27 -4.82
CA GLY A 62 10.79 17.36 -6.17
C GLY A 62 9.79 17.59 -7.29
N GLY A 63 8.51 17.79 -7.00
CA GLY A 63 7.46 18.18 -7.97
C GLY A 63 7.11 17.10 -9.00
N ARG A 64 7.64 15.89 -8.86
CA ARG A 64 7.34 14.75 -9.74
C ARG A 64 6.70 13.63 -8.97
N VAL A 65 5.64 13.08 -9.55
CA VAL A 65 5.00 11.86 -9.03
C VAL A 65 5.98 10.69 -9.21
N PRO A 66 6.36 9.97 -8.13
CA PRO A 66 7.25 8.83 -8.25
C PRO A 66 6.56 7.68 -9.00
N GLN A 67 7.35 6.73 -9.49
CA GLN A 67 6.78 5.48 -9.98
C GLN A 67 6.07 4.76 -8.83
N MET A 68 4.78 4.46 -9.01
CA MET A 68 3.93 3.86 -8.00
C MET A 68 3.47 2.47 -8.41
N ALA A 69 3.35 1.59 -7.42
CA ALA A 69 2.66 0.32 -7.53
C ALA A 69 1.49 0.32 -6.54
N TYR A 70 0.31 -0.05 -7.01
CA TYR A 70 -0.89 -0.14 -6.20
C TYR A 70 -1.45 -1.55 -6.23
N LEU A 71 -1.66 -2.12 -5.05
CA LEU A 71 -2.35 -3.39 -4.84
C LEU A 71 -3.72 -3.10 -4.22
N PRO A 72 -4.82 -3.24 -4.96
CA PRO A 72 -6.17 -3.03 -4.44
C PRO A 72 -6.60 -4.17 -3.53
N GLN A 73 -7.55 -3.91 -2.63
CA GLN A 73 -8.15 -4.90 -1.72
C GLN A 73 -8.74 -6.10 -2.47
N GLN A 74 -9.40 -5.85 -3.58
CA GLN A 74 -9.87 -6.89 -4.50
C GLN A 74 -9.29 -6.62 -5.89
N ALA A 75 -8.42 -7.51 -6.34
CA ALA A 75 -8.03 -7.49 -7.74
C ALA A 75 -9.15 -8.13 -8.56
N GLU A 76 -9.81 -7.35 -9.38
CA GLU A 76 -10.78 -7.80 -10.37
C GLU A 76 -10.05 -8.53 -11.52
N LEU A 77 -9.51 -9.71 -11.20
CA LEU A 77 -9.04 -10.63 -12.22
C LEU A 77 -10.20 -11.56 -12.58
N ASP A 78 -10.65 -11.47 -13.81
CA ASP A 78 -11.60 -12.45 -14.33
C ASP A 78 -10.95 -13.84 -14.33
N ARG A 79 -11.37 -14.67 -13.37
CA ARG A 79 -10.84 -16.04 -13.21
C ARG A 79 -11.20 -16.96 -14.36
N GLN A 80 -12.16 -16.59 -15.21
CA GLN A 80 -12.54 -17.35 -16.41
C GLN A 80 -11.64 -16.99 -17.61
N PHE A 81 -10.92 -15.88 -17.53
CA PHE A 81 -10.00 -15.49 -18.58
C PHE A 81 -8.77 -16.44 -18.59
N PRO A 82 -8.44 -17.06 -19.72
CA PRO A 82 -7.38 -18.05 -19.82
C PRO A 82 -5.98 -17.42 -19.80
N ILE A 83 -5.61 -16.81 -18.67
CA ILE A 83 -4.30 -16.21 -18.46
C ILE A 83 -3.49 -17.05 -17.48
N VAL A 84 -2.19 -17.21 -17.72
CA VAL A 84 -1.29 -17.91 -16.82
C VAL A 84 -0.57 -16.96 -15.87
N VAL A 85 -0.08 -17.51 -14.77
CA VAL A 85 0.60 -16.77 -13.69
C VAL A 85 1.71 -15.85 -14.20
N GLN A 86 2.63 -16.37 -15.05
CA GLN A 86 3.73 -15.56 -15.58
C GLN A 86 3.27 -14.37 -16.41
N ASP A 87 2.14 -14.47 -17.10
CA ASP A 87 1.63 -13.39 -17.94
C ASP A 87 0.99 -12.29 -17.10
N VAL A 88 0.31 -12.65 -15.99
CA VAL A 88 -0.18 -11.66 -14.99
C VAL A 88 0.99 -10.91 -14.38
N VAL A 89 2.08 -11.60 -14.01
CA VAL A 89 3.28 -10.96 -13.47
C VAL A 89 3.95 -10.08 -14.52
N ALA A 90 4.00 -10.53 -15.77
CA ALA A 90 4.57 -9.79 -16.90
C ALA A 90 3.87 -8.46 -17.18
N MET A 91 2.57 -8.33 -16.89
CA MET A 91 1.85 -7.05 -16.97
C MET A 91 2.49 -5.96 -16.07
N GLY A 92 3.19 -6.35 -15.00
CA GLY A 92 3.95 -5.43 -14.16
C GLY A 92 5.12 -4.74 -14.89
N CYS A 93 5.56 -5.26 -16.04
CA CYS A 93 6.60 -4.62 -16.87
C CYS A 93 6.08 -3.47 -17.73
N TRP A 94 4.76 -3.36 -17.96
CA TRP A 94 4.18 -2.39 -18.92
C TRP A 94 4.54 -0.93 -18.66
N PRO A 95 4.61 -0.44 -17.40
CA PRO A 95 5.03 0.94 -17.16
C PRO A 95 6.42 1.27 -17.70
N GLN A 96 7.28 0.27 -17.88
CA GLN A 96 8.67 0.44 -18.34
C GLN A 96 8.84 0.13 -19.83
N SER A 97 8.11 -0.87 -20.36
CA SER A 97 8.24 -1.32 -21.76
C SER A 97 7.27 -0.64 -22.71
N GLY A 98 6.23 0.04 -22.18
CA GLY A 98 5.10 0.49 -22.98
C GLY A 98 4.23 -0.67 -23.50
N LEU A 99 3.03 -0.34 -24.01
CA LEU A 99 2.05 -1.33 -24.51
C LEU A 99 2.57 -2.17 -25.70
N LEU A 100 3.50 -1.62 -26.48
CA LEU A 100 4.07 -2.25 -27.68
C LEU A 100 5.47 -2.84 -27.45
N GLY A 101 6.05 -2.66 -26.26
CA GLY A 101 7.34 -3.20 -25.88
C GLY A 101 7.25 -4.69 -25.55
N GLY A 102 8.02 -5.51 -26.28
CA GLY A 102 8.13 -6.94 -25.97
C GLY A 102 8.85 -7.20 -24.65
N ILE A 103 8.59 -8.37 -24.05
CA ILE A 103 9.30 -8.84 -22.85
C ILE A 103 10.74 -9.19 -23.26
N ASN A 104 11.69 -8.33 -22.94
CA ASN A 104 13.11 -8.56 -23.18
C ASN A 104 13.71 -9.54 -22.15
N HIS A 105 14.98 -9.92 -22.34
CA HIS A 105 15.69 -10.84 -21.45
C HIS A 105 15.70 -10.35 -19.98
N GLN A 106 15.93 -9.07 -19.75
CA GLN A 106 15.95 -8.48 -18.42
C GLN A 106 14.57 -8.52 -17.73
N SER A 107 13.50 -8.25 -18.48
CA SER A 107 12.13 -8.38 -17.97
C SER A 107 11.80 -9.82 -17.59
N ARG A 108 12.21 -10.80 -18.40
CA ARG A 108 12.05 -12.24 -18.08
C ARG A 108 12.78 -12.61 -16.79
N GLN A 109 14.01 -12.13 -16.62
CA GLN A 109 14.78 -12.38 -15.41
C GLN A 109 14.08 -11.79 -14.17
N ARG A 110 13.57 -10.55 -14.26
CA ARG A 110 12.80 -9.91 -13.16
C ARG A 110 11.51 -10.67 -12.84
N ILE A 111 10.78 -11.16 -13.85
CA ILE A 111 9.58 -11.96 -13.65
C ILE A 111 9.91 -13.25 -12.88
N ASN A 112 10.96 -13.96 -13.29
CA ASN A 112 11.39 -15.19 -12.61
C ASN A 112 11.84 -14.91 -11.16
N GLN A 113 12.59 -13.86 -10.94
CA GLN A 113 13.00 -13.43 -9.58
C GLN A 113 11.78 -13.09 -8.71
N ALA A 114 10.82 -12.34 -9.26
CA ALA A 114 9.60 -11.98 -8.54
C ALA A 114 8.75 -13.21 -8.18
N LEU A 115 8.60 -14.16 -9.11
CA LEU A 115 7.90 -15.42 -8.86
C LEU A 115 8.62 -16.26 -7.80
N SER A 116 9.94 -16.31 -7.83
CA SER A 116 10.74 -17.00 -6.82
C SER A 116 10.59 -16.36 -5.44
N ALA A 117 10.63 -15.03 -5.35
CA ALA A 117 10.49 -14.30 -4.09
C ALA A 117 9.15 -14.56 -3.37
N VAL A 118 8.10 -14.89 -4.12
CA VAL A 118 6.78 -15.23 -3.55
C VAL A 118 6.48 -16.74 -3.59
N GLY A 119 7.46 -17.59 -3.93
CA GLY A 119 7.31 -19.04 -3.96
C GLY A 119 6.32 -19.56 -5.00
N MET A 120 6.26 -18.91 -6.18
CA MET A 120 5.32 -19.25 -7.27
C MET A 120 6.00 -19.66 -8.58
N GLN A 121 7.32 -19.92 -8.58
CA GLN A 121 8.08 -20.25 -9.77
C GLN A 121 7.58 -21.53 -10.46
N ASP A 122 7.20 -22.56 -9.68
CA ASP A 122 6.74 -23.84 -10.21
C ASP A 122 5.33 -23.76 -10.82
N MET A 123 4.59 -22.72 -10.47
CA MET A 123 3.23 -22.45 -10.95
C MET A 123 3.17 -21.41 -12.08
N ALA A 124 4.33 -21.01 -12.65
CA ALA A 124 4.42 -19.95 -13.65
C ALA A 124 3.50 -20.14 -14.87
N ARG A 125 3.25 -21.40 -15.28
CA ARG A 125 2.40 -21.75 -16.42
C ARG A 125 0.98 -22.16 -16.03
N GLN A 126 0.63 -22.16 -14.76
CA GLN A 126 -0.71 -22.52 -14.28
C GLN A 126 -1.71 -21.42 -14.60
N PRO A 127 -2.94 -21.76 -15.03
CA PRO A 127 -4.02 -20.80 -15.18
C PRO A 127 -4.37 -20.12 -13.85
N VAL A 128 -4.55 -18.80 -13.88
CA VAL A 128 -4.86 -18.02 -12.66
C VAL A 128 -6.20 -18.42 -12.04
N GLY A 129 -7.15 -18.89 -12.84
CA GLY A 129 -8.44 -19.37 -12.37
C GLY A 129 -8.37 -20.55 -11.40
N GLU A 130 -7.30 -21.35 -11.47
CA GLU A 130 -7.09 -22.55 -10.63
C GLU A 130 -6.38 -22.23 -9.30
N LEU A 131 -5.96 -20.98 -9.08
CA LEU A 131 -5.22 -20.60 -7.87
C LEU A 131 -6.14 -20.45 -6.66
N SER A 132 -5.63 -20.84 -5.49
CA SER A 132 -6.22 -20.44 -4.20
C SER A 132 -6.12 -18.92 -3.99
N GLY A 133 -6.88 -18.37 -3.02
CA GLY A 133 -6.80 -16.95 -2.69
C GLY A 133 -5.38 -16.51 -2.31
N GLY A 134 -4.70 -17.28 -1.45
CA GLY A 134 -3.32 -16.99 -1.06
C GLY A 134 -2.32 -17.08 -2.21
N GLN A 135 -2.46 -18.07 -3.10
CA GLN A 135 -1.64 -18.17 -4.31
C GLN A 135 -1.85 -16.99 -5.24
N LEU A 136 -3.10 -16.58 -5.46
CA LEU A 136 -3.41 -15.40 -6.26
C LEU A 136 -2.79 -14.13 -5.64
N GLN A 137 -2.86 -13.98 -4.32
CA GLN A 137 -2.26 -12.85 -3.63
C GLN A 137 -0.73 -12.81 -3.83
N ARG A 138 -0.05 -13.96 -3.75
CA ARG A 138 1.39 -14.07 -4.06
C ARG A 138 1.69 -13.63 -5.51
N VAL A 139 0.87 -14.03 -6.47
CA VAL A 139 1.02 -13.62 -7.89
C VAL A 139 0.87 -12.11 -8.04
N LEU A 140 -0.09 -11.50 -7.35
CA LEU A 140 -0.29 -10.05 -7.36
C LEU A 140 0.90 -9.30 -6.74
N PHE A 141 1.50 -9.85 -5.67
CA PHE A 141 2.74 -9.32 -5.11
C PHE A 141 3.92 -9.49 -6.09
N ALA A 142 4.06 -10.62 -6.77
CA ALA A 142 5.07 -10.78 -7.81
C ALA A 142 4.92 -9.73 -8.92
N ARG A 143 3.68 -9.47 -9.37
CA ARG A 143 3.39 -8.40 -10.34
C ARG A 143 3.79 -7.02 -9.82
N LEU A 144 3.59 -6.75 -8.53
CA LEU A 144 4.01 -5.51 -7.88
C LEU A 144 5.55 -5.38 -7.85
N LEU A 145 6.27 -6.46 -7.50
CA LEU A 145 7.73 -6.49 -7.46
C LEU A 145 8.37 -6.13 -8.81
N VAL A 146 7.83 -6.67 -9.89
CA VAL A 146 8.33 -6.43 -11.27
C VAL A 146 8.23 -4.96 -11.66
N GLN A 147 7.31 -4.19 -11.10
CA GLN A 147 7.14 -2.75 -11.38
C GLN A 147 8.32 -1.92 -10.88
N GLN A 148 9.10 -2.39 -9.90
CA GLN A 148 10.24 -1.67 -9.32
C GLN A 148 9.88 -0.25 -8.83
N ALA A 149 8.66 -0.06 -8.34
CA ALA A 149 8.14 1.22 -7.91
C ALA A 149 8.86 1.76 -6.67
N GLN A 150 9.01 3.09 -6.58
CA GLN A 150 9.56 3.78 -5.42
C GLN A 150 8.52 3.93 -4.30
N LEU A 151 7.25 4.04 -4.69
CA LEU A 151 6.11 4.13 -3.79
C LEU A 151 5.20 2.92 -3.98
N ILE A 152 4.92 2.23 -2.90
CA ILE A 152 4.11 1.01 -2.88
C ILE A 152 2.90 1.26 -1.98
N LEU A 153 1.72 1.08 -2.55
CA LEU A 153 0.44 1.28 -1.89
C LEU A 153 -0.29 -0.07 -1.81
N LEU A 154 -0.59 -0.53 -0.61
CA LEU A 154 -1.20 -1.83 -0.34
C LEU A 154 -2.54 -1.65 0.38
N ASP A 155 -3.63 -2.06 -0.26
CA ASP A 155 -4.97 -1.95 0.31
C ASP A 155 -5.40 -3.31 0.85
N GLU A 156 -5.34 -3.50 2.17
CA GLU A 156 -5.66 -4.74 2.88
C GLU A 156 -4.97 -5.99 2.29
N PRO A 157 -3.64 -5.99 2.16
CA PRO A 157 -2.92 -7.01 1.41
C PRO A 157 -2.98 -8.42 2.00
N PHE A 158 -3.42 -8.57 3.26
CA PHE A 158 -3.41 -9.82 4.01
C PHE A 158 -4.81 -10.41 4.25
N THR A 159 -5.86 -9.76 3.74
CA THR A 159 -7.24 -10.20 3.99
C THR A 159 -7.53 -11.52 3.27
N GLY A 160 -8.03 -12.50 4.03
CA GLY A 160 -8.49 -13.80 3.50
C GLY A 160 -7.38 -14.76 3.08
N ILE A 161 -6.15 -14.58 3.55
CA ILE A 161 -5.02 -15.47 3.29
C ILE A 161 -4.53 -16.15 4.57
N ASP A 162 -3.85 -17.29 4.42
CA ASP A 162 -3.29 -18.06 5.53
C ASP A 162 -2.06 -17.40 6.15
N SER A 163 -1.74 -17.75 7.40
CA SER A 163 -0.63 -17.18 8.16
C SER A 163 0.74 -17.42 7.53
N GLN A 164 0.95 -18.54 6.85
CA GLN A 164 2.21 -18.84 6.17
C GLN A 164 2.43 -17.88 4.99
N THR A 165 1.37 -17.64 4.21
CA THR A 165 1.40 -16.66 3.12
C THR A 165 1.61 -15.24 3.67
N VAL A 166 0.95 -14.86 4.78
CA VAL A 166 1.17 -13.57 5.45
C VAL A 166 2.64 -13.38 5.81
N GLY A 167 3.26 -14.37 6.48
CA GLY A 167 4.67 -14.30 6.87
C GLY A 167 5.60 -14.06 5.67
N LEU A 168 5.43 -14.82 4.59
CA LEU A 168 6.21 -14.65 3.36
C LEU A 168 6.04 -13.25 2.75
N LEU A 169 4.81 -12.73 2.69
CA LEU A 169 4.56 -11.41 2.12
C LEU A 169 5.11 -10.27 3.01
N LEU A 170 5.12 -10.44 4.33
CA LEU A 170 5.77 -9.52 5.26
C LEU A 170 7.29 -9.49 5.05
N GLU A 171 7.94 -10.63 4.84
CA GLU A 171 9.36 -10.68 4.49
C GLU A 171 9.66 -9.89 3.21
N VAL A 172 8.83 -10.04 2.18
CA VAL A 172 8.93 -9.27 0.93
C VAL A 172 8.77 -7.76 1.20
N ILE A 173 7.79 -7.35 2.02
CA ILE A 173 7.57 -5.95 2.39
C ILE A 173 8.79 -5.38 3.13
N HIS A 174 9.34 -6.11 4.10
CA HIS A 174 10.52 -5.69 4.85
C HIS A 174 11.76 -5.58 3.95
N GLN A 175 11.95 -6.51 3.02
CA GLN A 175 13.02 -6.41 2.03
C GLN A 175 12.89 -5.12 1.20
N LEU A 176 11.71 -4.84 0.65
CA LEU A 176 11.45 -3.62 -0.13
C LEU A 176 11.68 -2.34 0.69
N HIS A 177 11.29 -2.35 1.97
CA HIS A 177 11.56 -1.24 2.88
C HIS A 177 13.07 -1.06 3.11
N THR A 178 13.82 -2.14 3.32
CA THR A 178 15.30 -2.12 3.46
C THR A 178 15.98 -1.58 2.20
N GLU A 179 15.40 -1.81 1.02
CA GLU A 179 15.83 -1.23 -0.26
C GLU A 179 15.51 0.27 -0.39
N GLY A 180 14.90 0.90 0.63
CA GLY A 180 14.57 2.32 0.66
C GLY A 180 13.26 2.66 -0.05
N ARG A 181 12.38 1.69 -0.32
CA ARG A 181 11.04 1.95 -0.88
C ARG A 181 10.13 2.56 0.18
N THR A 182 9.27 3.47 -0.25
CA THR A 182 8.20 4.00 0.59
C THR A 182 7.00 3.07 0.49
N ILE A 183 6.50 2.58 1.62
CA ILE A 183 5.41 1.61 1.64
C ILE A 183 4.31 2.14 2.54
N ILE A 184 3.08 2.19 2.02
CA ILE A 184 1.88 2.60 2.73
C ILE A 184 0.87 1.48 2.62
N ALA A 185 0.46 0.90 3.75
CA ALA A 185 -0.46 -0.23 3.77
C ALA A 185 -1.70 0.08 4.63
N VAL A 186 -2.89 -0.19 4.11
CA VAL A 186 -4.11 -0.24 4.91
C VAL A 186 -4.17 -1.59 5.63
N LEU A 187 -4.31 -1.54 6.95
CA LEU A 187 -4.33 -2.72 7.80
C LEU A 187 -5.49 -2.64 8.81
N HIS A 188 -5.97 -3.82 9.24
CA HIS A 188 -7.00 -3.96 10.26
C HIS A 188 -6.49 -4.67 11.52
N ASP A 189 -5.43 -5.47 11.40
CA ASP A 189 -4.83 -6.20 12.51
C ASP A 189 -3.82 -5.32 13.23
N MET A 190 -4.17 -4.93 14.46
CA MET A 190 -3.33 -4.05 15.29
C MET A 190 -2.05 -4.73 15.76
N SER A 191 -2.08 -6.05 15.98
CA SER A 191 -0.87 -6.80 16.35
C SER A 191 0.16 -6.77 15.21
N MET A 192 -0.32 -6.91 13.97
CA MET A 192 0.52 -6.80 12.77
C MET A 192 1.09 -5.38 12.61
N VAL A 193 0.29 -4.35 12.91
CA VAL A 193 0.77 -2.95 12.87
C VAL A 193 1.87 -2.73 13.90
N GLU A 194 1.67 -3.20 15.14
CA GLU A 194 2.64 -3.08 16.23
C GLU A 194 3.98 -3.76 15.90
N GLU A 195 3.92 -4.97 15.38
CA GLU A 195 5.11 -5.80 15.15
C GLU A 195 5.90 -5.40 13.91
N HIS A 196 5.22 -4.92 12.86
CA HIS A 196 5.84 -4.80 11.54
C HIS A 196 5.90 -3.37 10.97
N PHE A 197 5.12 -2.41 11.52
CA PHE A 197 5.03 -1.05 10.95
C PHE A 197 5.46 0.02 11.95
N PRO A 198 6.60 0.70 11.74
CA PRO A 198 7.09 1.70 12.69
C PRO A 198 6.21 2.96 12.77
N HIS A 199 5.46 3.27 11.72
CA HIS A 199 4.63 4.47 11.64
C HIS A 199 3.18 4.12 11.34
N ALA A 200 2.25 4.91 11.89
CA ALA A 200 0.83 4.76 11.60
C ALA A 200 0.13 6.11 11.39
N LEU A 201 -0.80 6.11 10.43
CA LEU A 201 -1.81 7.13 10.26
C LEU A 201 -3.16 6.54 10.70
N TRP A 202 -3.72 7.07 11.78
CA TRP A 202 -5.04 6.68 12.24
C TRP A 202 -6.09 7.66 11.71
N LEU A 203 -7.02 7.14 10.91
CA LEU A 203 -8.17 7.88 10.40
C LEU A 203 -9.40 7.62 11.26
N THR A 204 -10.07 8.70 11.65
CA THR A 204 -11.35 8.66 12.38
C THR A 204 -12.34 9.62 11.73
N PRO A 205 -13.65 9.48 12.02
CA PRO A 205 -14.65 10.46 11.55
C PRO A 205 -14.43 11.89 12.07
N GLN A 206 -13.69 12.05 13.18
CA GLN A 206 -13.40 13.35 13.81
C GLN A 206 -12.08 13.96 13.34
N GLY A 207 -11.22 13.19 12.66
CA GLY A 207 -9.93 13.69 12.20
C GLY A 207 -8.91 12.56 11.97
N HIS A 208 -7.65 12.93 12.04
CA HIS A 208 -6.53 12.03 11.80
C HIS A 208 -5.43 12.20 12.84
N CYS A 209 -4.64 11.15 13.04
CA CYS A 209 -3.50 11.17 13.96
C CYS A 209 -2.29 10.46 13.32
N TRP A 210 -1.16 11.19 13.30
CA TRP A 210 0.14 10.66 12.84
C TRP A 210 1.01 10.36 14.05
N GLN A 211 1.38 9.11 14.25
CA GLN A 211 2.21 8.70 15.38
C GLN A 211 3.06 7.48 15.04
N SER A 212 3.97 7.09 15.96
CA SER A 212 4.54 5.74 15.93
C SER A 212 3.42 4.71 16.14
N ALA A 213 3.59 3.51 15.61
CA ALA A 213 2.61 2.44 15.77
C ALA A 213 2.31 2.20 17.26
N GLU A 214 3.34 2.16 18.11
CA GLU A 214 3.21 2.00 19.57
C GLU A 214 2.29 3.06 20.21
N GLN A 215 2.48 4.34 19.87
CA GLN A 215 1.66 5.42 20.40
C GLN A 215 0.20 5.36 19.95
N VAL A 216 -0.02 4.97 18.68
CA VAL A 216 -1.37 4.80 18.14
C VAL A 216 -2.09 3.67 18.84
N LEU A 217 -1.40 2.55 19.14
CA LEU A 217 -2.00 1.42 19.83
C LEU A 217 -2.41 1.74 21.26
N VAL A 218 -1.59 2.48 21.98
CA VAL A 218 -1.95 2.99 23.33
C VAL A 218 -3.25 3.80 23.25
N GLN A 219 -3.38 4.69 22.29
CA GLN A 219 -4.58 5.51 22.11
C GLN A 219 -5.77 4.68 21.59
N TRP A 220 -5.53 3.70 20.71
CA TRP A 220 -6.57 2.78 20.25
C TRP A 220 -7.20 2.00 21.40
N HIS A 221 -6.39 1.46 22.30
CA HIS A 221 -6.89 0.77 23.50
C HIS A 221 -7.64 1.69 24.46
N HIS A 222 -7.23 2.95 24.58
CA HIS A 222 -7.91 3.95 25.39
C HIS A 222 -9.19 4.49 24.74
N SER A 223 -9.29 4.57 23.42
CA SER A 223 -10.43 5.15 22.70
C SER A 223 -11.66 4.25 22.61
N HIS A 224 -11.53 2.99 22.94
CA HIS A 224 -12.68 2.16 23.28
C HIS A 224 -13.22 2.51 24.67
N GLY A 225 -12.63 3.52 25.36
CA GLY A 225 -13.01 4.04 26.66
C GLY A 225 -13.06 5.56 26.83
N SER A 226 -12.49 6.41 25.94
CA SER A 226 -12.49 7.88 26.09
C SER A 226 -11.96 8.64 24.86
N SER A 227 -12.41 9.88 24.68
CA SER A 227 -12.13 10.76 23.55
C SER A 227 -10.63 11.06 23.31
N CYS A 228 -10.19 10.90 22.09
CA CYS A 228 -8.84 11.23 21.60
C CYS A 228 -8.65 12.75 21.47
N SER A 229 -7.57 13.30 22.03
CA SER A 229 -7.13 14.66 21.71
C SER A 229 -6.25 14.63 20.45
N PHE A 230 -6.78 15.11 19.33
CA PHE A 230 -6.07 15.16 18.06
C PHE A 230 -4.99 16.24 18.06
N SER A 231 -3.72 15.86 17.83
CA SER A 231 -2.62 16.79 17.56
C SER A 231 -2.39 16.87 16.05
N SER A 232 -2.53 18.07 15.51
CA SER A 232 -2.49 18.35 14.07
C SER A 232 -1.08 18.45 13.47
N ARG A 233 0.00 17.99 14.15
CA ARG A 233 1.36 18.01 13.60
C ARG A 233 2.11 16.72 13.91
N PRO A 234 2.68 16.04 12.88
CA PRO A 234 3.53 14.87 13.10
C PRO A 234 4.77 15.27 13.91
N SER A 235 5.04 14.55 14.98
CA SER A 235 6.24 14.71 15.82
C SER A 235 7.57 14.57 15.05
N ILE A 236 7.54 13.97 13.88
CA ILE A 236 8.69 13.74 12.97
C ILE A 236 9.24 15.06 12.40
N LEU A 237 8.44 16.12 12.27
CA LEU A 237 8.92 17.42 11.78
C LEU A 237 9.73 18.22 12.80
N ARG A 238 9.76 17.82 14.07
CA ARG A 238 10.62 18.46 15.10
C ARG A 238 12.08 18.03 15.07
N ALA A 239 12.40 16.91 14.39
CA ALA A 239 13.76 16.37 14.35
C ALA A 239 14.58 16.82 13.13
N ILE A 240 14.00 17.58 12.20
CA ILE A 240 14.67 17.98 10.93
C ILE A 240 15.10 19.46 10.95
N ASN A 241 14.80 20.22 12.02
CA ASN A 241 15.23 21.61 12.21
C ASN A 241 16.35 21.73 13.27
N LEU A 242 17.41 20.94 13.12
CA LEU A 242 18.72 21.16 13.74
C LEU A 242 19.82 21.01 12.69
#